data_41ab28308eb3fc87b69fe2d5e72c30d4
#
_entry.id   41ab28308eb3fc87b69fe2d5e72c30d4
#
_cell.length_a   1.000
_cell.length_b   1.000
_cell.length_c   1.000
_cell.angle_alpha   90.00
_cell.angle_beta   90.00
_cell.angle_gamma   90.00
#
_symmetry.space_group_name_H-M   'P 1'
#
loop_
_entity.id
_entity.type
_entity.pdbx_description
1 polymer ?
#
loop_
_entity_poly.entity_id
_entity_poly.type
_entity_poly.pdbx_seq_one_letter_code
_entity_poly.pdbx_strand_id
1 'polypeptide(L)'
;MLKENFKVAVPEFTDRKTSITAYGAVKNVYDDDTGRINARVINEAIKSMSSQGGGTVVIPQGVWMTSPIRLLSGVRLYLERGAVLKFTKNKKDYPLVITNYEGQECIRTVSPISADGAENIAISGYGVIDGSGDLWRPVKQFKLTERQWDALLKKRDYVIETKEGGIWFPSESAYLGNKANIQGKTHDILPQAADYYDFYRPVMVEIKNCSNVLLEQATFMNSPAWNIHPIFCKNLTVRDITVSNPYYAQNGDGIDVESCHNVEIYNSTFETGDDAICIKSGKNAEARTFEDPCENLYIHDCIVNEGHGGFVIGSEMSRDVKNILVENCTFAGTDVGIRIKSAMGRGGVVEDITIRNINMIDIKNEAVILTMGYVLNLLDKNETIAQVDESDVPYFKNILIEQIECNGCDTAVKIEPISGRENTISDITIKDSMFAANKENVINGENIVII
;
A
#
# COMPACT_ATOMS: atom_id res chain seq x y z
N MET A 1 -1.86 -9.02 22.62
CA MET A 1 -1.29 -10.05 21.70
C MET A 1 -2.40 -10.81 21.01
N LEU A 2 -2.27 -11.04 19.72
CA LEU A 2 -3.20 -11.85 18.94
C LEU A 2 -3.36 -13.25 19.57
N LYS A 3 -4.58 -13.77 19.58
CA LYS A 3 -4.85 -15.11 20.14
C LYS A 3 -4.23 -16.16 19.22
N GLU A 4 -3.65 -17.23 19.77
CA GLU A 4 -3.03 -18.35 19.03
C GLU A 4 -3.93 -19.00 17.97
N ASN A 5 -5.23 -18.73 17.98
CA ASN A 5 -6.23 -19.27 17.04
C ASN A 5 -6.94 -18.16 16.27
N PHE A 6 -6.28 -17.02 16.06
CA PHE A 6 -6.84 -15.96 15.25
C PHE A 6 -7.07 -16.43 13.82
N LYS A 7 -8.28 -16.29 13.33
CA LYS A 7 -8.64 -16.58 11.93
C LYS A 7 -9.67 -15.57 11.48
N VAL A 8 -9.51 -15.11 10.27
CA VAL A 8 -10.47 -14.24 9.60
C VAL A 8 -11.46 -15.10 8.82
N ALA A 9 -12.74 -14.78 8.95
CA ALA A 9 -13.78 -15.47 8.19
C ALA A 9 -13.66 -15.12 6.69
N VAL A 10 -13.60 -16.16 5.84
CA VAL A 10 -13.53 -16.01 4.39
C VAL A 10 -14.96 -15.96 3.83
N PRO A 11 -15.27 -15.05 2.88
CA PRO A 11 -16.59 -14.99 2.27
C PRO A 11 -16.93 -16.27 1.48
N GLU A 12 -18.17 -16.70 1.58
CA GLU A 12 -18.73 -17.79 0.77
C GLU A 12 -19.55 -17.24 -0.36
N PHE A 13 -19.54 -17.91 -1.50
CA PHE A 13 -20.26 -17.50 -2.69
C PHE A 13 -21.21 -18.61 -3.15
N THR A 14 -22.34 -18.22 -3.72
CA THR A 14 -23.28 -19.17 -4.34
C THR A 14 -22.63 -19.85 -5.55
N ASP A 15 -23.16 -20.99 -5.97
CA ASP A 15 -22.66 -21.74 -7.13
C ASP A 15 -22.95 -21.05 -8.48
N ARG A 16 -23.65 -19.92 -8.48
CA ARG A 16 -23.91 -19.17 -9.71
C ARG A 16 -22.60 -18.67 -10.33
N LYS A 17 -22.49 -18.90 -11.63
CA LYS A 17 -21.32 -18.44 -12.41
C LYS A 17 -21.80 -17.84 -13.73
N THR A 18 -21.15 -16.77 -14.14
CA THR A 18 -21.30 -16.21 -15.47
C THR A 18 -19.95 -15.79 -16.02
N SER A 19 -19.77 -15.86 -17.33
CA SER A 19 -18.56 -15.37 -17.99
C SER A 19 -18.84 -14.00 -18.59
N ILE A 20 -17.86 -13.11 -18.58
CA ILE A 20 -17.93 -11.81 -19.25
C ILE A 20 -18.23 -11.94 -20.76
N THR A 21 -17.85 -13.07 -21.37
CA THR A 21 -18.17 -13.35 -22.77
C THR A 21 -19.66 -13.47 -23.05
N ALA A 22 -20.45 -13.92 -22.08
CA ALA A 22 -21.90 -13.96 -22.19
C ALA A 22 -22.55 -12.55 -22.26
N TYR A 23 -21.81 -11.53 -21.84
CA TYR A 23 -22.21 -10.13 -21.94
C TYR A 23 -21.59 -9.41 -23.14
N GLY A 24 -20.85 -10.11 -23.98
CA GLY A 24 -20.24 -9.55 -25.19
C GLY A 24 -18.85 -8.93 -25.00
N ALA A 25 -18.10 -9.34 -23.99
CA ALA A 25 -16.71 -8.92 -23.83
C ALA A 25 -15.85 -9.38 -25.00
N VAL A 26 -14.91 -8.54 -25.42
CA VAL A 26 -14.03 -8.75 -26.56
C VAL A 26 -12.59 -8.98 -26.07
N LYS A 27 -11.99 -10.09 -26.44
CA LYS A 27 -10.62 -10.45 -26.03
C LYS A 27 -9.58 -10.17 -27.11
N ASN A 28 -8.33 -9.96 -26.66
CA ASN A 28 -7.15 -9.79 -27.51
C ASN A 28 -7.22 -8.60 -28.49
N VAL A 29 -8.00 -7.58 -28.15
CA VAL A 29 -8.04 -6.31 -28.88
C VAL A 29 -7.51 -5.21 -27.94
N TYR A 30 -6.55 -4.43 -28.44
CA TYR A 30 -5.73 -3.53 -27.62
C TYR A 30 -6.03 -2.06 -27.97
N ASP A 31 -7.28 -1.64 -27.84
CA ASP A 31 -7.68 -0.26 -28.03
C ASP A 31 -8.61 0.24 -26.90
N ASP A 32 -8.75 1.55 -26.80
CA ASP A 32 -9.51 2.19 -25.73
C ASP A 32 -11.03 1.94 -25.85
N ASP A 33 -11.56 1.82 -27.08
CA ASP A 33 -12.98 1.56 -27.30
C ASP A 33 -13.35 0.15 -26.79
N THR A 34 -12.53 -0.83 -27.12
CA THR A 34 -12.67 -2.19 -26.56
C THR A 34 -12.54 -2.17 -25.05
N GLY A 35 -11.61 -1.38 -24.50
CA GLY A 35 -11.47 -1.20 -23.05
C GLY A 35 -12.76 -0.68 -22.40
N ARG A 36 -13.41 0.30 -22.98
CA ARG A 36 -14.68 0.86 -22.50
C ARG A 36 -15.85 -0.15 -22.67
N ILE A 37 -15.90 -0.87 -23.77
CA ILE A 37 -16.90 -1.93 -23.99
C ILE A 37 -16.74 -3.01 -22.92
N ASN A 38 -15.53 -3.52 -22.70
CA ASN A 38 -15.28 -4.56 -21.72
C ASN A 38 -15.58 -4.10 -20.30
N ALA A 39 -15.19 -2.88 -19.92
CA ALA A 39 -15.55 -2.32 -18.61
C ALA A 39 -17.06 -2.26 -18.39
N ARG A 40 -17.82 -1.82 -19.40
CA ARG A 40 -19.28 -1.78 -19.32
C ARG A 40 -19.86 -3.17 -19.11
N VAL A 41 -19.46 -4.16 -19.90
CA VAL A 41 -20.04 -5.51 -19.81
C VAL A 41 -19.58 -6.26 -18.57
N ILE A 42 -18.35 -6.02 -18.06
CA ILE A 42 -17.89 -6.56 -16.79
C ILE A 42 -18.72 -5.97 -15.64
N ASN A 43 -18.92 -4.65 -15.62
CA ASN A 43 -19.75 -3.99 -14.60
C ASN A 43 -21.23 -4.45 -14.69
N GLU A 44 -21.77 -4.69 -15.88
CA GLU A 44 -23.11 -5.27 -16.07
C GLU A 44 -23.19 -6.70 -15.51
N ALA A 45 -22.18 -7.54 -15.75
CA ALA A 45 -22.09 -8.89 -15.21
C ALA A 45 -22.02 -8.88 -13.67
N ILE A 46 -21.19 -8.01 -13.09
CA ILE A 46 -21.07 -7.81 -11.64
C ILE A 46 -22.42 -7.35 -11.06
N LYS A 47 -23.05 -6.35 -11.65
CA LYS A 47 -24.34 -5.83 -11.20
C LYS A 47 -25.46 -6.90 -11.27
N SER A 48 -25.51 -7.64 -12.37
CA SER A 48 -26.47 -8.73 -12.54
C SER A 48 -26.26 -9.82 -11.49
N MET A 49 -25.02 -10.23 -11.26
CA MET A 49 -24.68 -11.26 -10.28
C MET A 49 -25.04 -10.81 -8.85
N SER A 50 -24.66 -9.59 -8.47
CA SER A 50 -24.97 -9.03 -7.15
C SER A 50 -26.48 -8.95 -6.91
N SER A 51 -27.26 -8.46 -7.89
CA SER A 51 -28.72 -8.33 -7.77
C SER A 51 -29.46 -9.66 -7.63
N GLN A 52 -28.83 -10.76 -8.03
CA GLN A 52 -29.37 -12.13 -7.93
C GLN A 52 -28.95 -12.83 -6.62
N GLY A 53 -28.33 -12.13 -5.68
CA GLY A 53 -27.88 -12.69 -4.42
C GLY A 53 -26.46 -13.26 -4.46
N GLY A 54 -25.64 -12.83 -5.43
CA GLY A 54 -24.22 -13.12 -5.50
C GLY A 54 -23.83 -14.33 -6.34
N GLY A 55 -22.52 -14.50 -6.51
CA GLY A 55 -21.90 -15.58 -7.26
C GLY A 55 -20.59 -15.15 -7.94
N THR A 56 -20.18 -15.85 -8.99
CA THR A 56 -18.87 -15.67 -9.63
C THR A 56 -19.00 -15.09 -11.03
N VAL A 57 -18.31 -13.97 -11.26
CA VAL A 57 -18.07 -13.42 -12.59
C VAL A 57 -16.69 -13.88 -13.06
N VAL A 58 -16.65 -14.62 -14.15
CA VAL A 58 -15.45 -15.26 -14.69
C VAL A 58 -14.83 -14.41 -15.79
N ILE A 59 -13.53 -14.12 -15.65
CA ILE A 59 -12.67 -13.58 -16.70
C ILE A 59 -11.91 -14.75 -17.31
N PRO A 60 -12.29 -15.22 -18.52
CA PRO A 60 -11.66 -16.39 -19.13
C PRO A 60 -10.23 -16.12 -19.60
N GLN A 61 -9.50 -17.18 -19.95
CA GLN A 61 -8.19 -17.10 -20.58
C GLN A 61 -8.18 -16.15 -21.79
N GLY A 62 -7.16 -15.29 -21.86
CA GLY A 62 -6.96 -14.27 -22.91
C GLY A 62 -6.62 -12.91 -22.31
N VAL A 63 -6.34 -11.94 -23.16
CA VAL A 63 -6.09 -10.55 -22.73
C VAL A 63 -7.36 -9.71 -22.91
N TRP A 64 -7.81 -9.11 -21.84
CA TRP A 64 -9.01 -8.32 -21.74
C TRP A 64 -8.64 -6.89 -21.38
N MET A 65 -8.61 -6.00 -22.39
CA MET A 65 -8.49 -4.57 -22.13
C MET A 65 -9.75 -4.09 -21.42
N THR A 66 -9.59 -3.27 -20.38
CA THR A 66 -10.73 -2.72 -19.63
C THR A 66 -10.44 -1.31 -19.15
N SER A 67 -11.47 -0.49 -19.01
CA SER A 67 -11.46 0.73 -18.20
C SER A 67 -11.88 0.37 -16.75
N PRO A 68 -12.01 1.32 -15.82
CA PRO A 68 -12.34 1.02 -14.41
C PRO A 68 -13.56 0.14 -14.21
N ILE A 69 -13.46 -0.79 -13.27
CA ILE A 69 -14.53 -1.69 -12.85
C ILE A 69 -14.81 -1.54 -11.36
N ARG A 70 -16.07 -1.81 -10.95
CA ARG A 70 -16.49 -1.72 -9.55
C ARG A 70 -17.07 -3.05 -9.08
N LEU A 71 -16.53 -3.57 -7.98
CA LEU A 71 -17.10 -4.74 -7.31
C LEU A 71 -18.32 -4.37 -6.47
N LEU A 72 -19.27 -5.28 -6.37
CA LEU A 72 -20.49 -5.16 -5.60
C LEU A 72 -20.66 -6.36 -4.68
N SER A 73 -21.48 -6.19 -3.64
CA SER A 73 -21.72 -7.21 -2.62
C SER A 73 -22.10 -8.58 -3.20
N GLY A 74 -21.54 -9.62 -2.59
CA GLY A 74 -21.80 -11.02 -2.95
C GLY A 74 -21.05 -11.50 -4.21
N VAL A 75 -20.17 -10.70 -4.81
CA VAL A 75 -19.53 -11.02 -6.09
C VAL A 75 -18.06 -11.43 -5.93
N ARG A 76 -17.72 -12.57 -6.50
CA ARG A 76 -16.35 -13.01 -6.74
C ARG A 76 -15.97 -12.74 -8.19
N LEU A 77 -14.97 -11.89 -8.43
CA LEU A 77 -14.29 -11.74 -9.72
C LEU A 77 -13.22 -12.83 -9.81
N TYR A 78 -13.42 -13.80 -10.70
CA TYR A 78 -12.52 -14.93 -10.86
C TYR A 78 -11.77 -14.86 -12.18
N LEU A 79 -10.44 -14.79 -12.12
CA LEU A 79 -9.58 -14.77 -13.29
C LEU A 79 -9.05 -16.19 -13.56
N GLU A 80 -9.42 -16.78 -14.68
CA GLU A 80 -8.88 -18.08 -15.08
C GLU A 80 -7.36 -18.02 -15.29
N ARG A 81 -6.70 -19.17 -15.19
CA ARG A 81 -5.28 -19.30 -15.55
C ARG A 81 -5.06 -18.85 -16.99
N GLY A 82 -4.11 -17.92 -17.19
CA GLY A 82 -3.86 -17.30 -18.49
C GLY A 82 -4.80 -16.15 -18.86
N ALA A 83 -5.67 -15.72 -17.95
CA ALA A 83 -6.39 -14.46 -18.09
C ALA A 83 -5.48 -13.28 -17.72
N VAL A 84 -5.52 -12.23 -18.53
CA VAL A 84 -4.88 -10.94 -18.24
C VAL A 84 -5.94 -9.85 -18.34
N LEU A 85 -6.28 -9.25 -17.23
CA LEU A 85 -7.15 -8.07 -17.16
C LEU A 85 -6.24 -6.83 -17.19
N LYS A 86 -6.20 -6.15 -18.34
CA LYS A 86 -5.29 -5.02 -18.57
C LYS A 86 -6.04 -3.71 -18.67
N PHE A 87 -5.65 -2.75 -17.84
CA PHE A 87 -6.31 -1.45 -17.80
C PHE A 87 -5.86 -0.52 -18.91
N THR A 88 -6.80 0.26 -19.48
CA THR A 88 -6.53 1.23 -20.55
C THR A 88 -5.56 2.31 -20.08
N LYS A 89 -4.79 2.85 -21.05
CA LYS A 89 -3.89 3.99 -20.83
C LYS A 89 -4.57 5.33 -21.14
N ASN A 90 -5.85 5.31 -21.48
CA ASN A 90 -6.62 6.52 -21.74
C ASN A 90 -7.08 7.15 -20.44
N LYS A 91 -6.44 8.22 -20.06
CA LYS A 91 -6.71 8.96 -18.81
C LYS A 91 -8.15 9.49 -18.71
N LYS A 92 -8.83 9.70 -19.86
CA LYS A 92 -10.25 10.13 -19.87
C LYS A 92 -11.21 9.09 -19.31
N ASP A 93 -10.78 7.82 -19.22
CA ASP A 93 -11.57 6.76 -18.63
C ASP A 93 -11.54 6.76 -17.09
N TYR A 94 -10.70 7.62 -16.48
CA TYR A 94 -10.49 7.69 -15.03
C TYR A 94 -10.91 9.06 -14.48
N PRO A 95 -12.21 9.31 -14.25
CA PRO A 95 -12.68 10.58 -13.71
C PRO A 95 -12.07 10.88 -12.34
N LEU A 96 -11.99 12.17 -12.00
CA LEU A 96 -11.62 12.61 -10.66
C LEU A 96 -12.75 12.26 -9.67
N VAL A 97 -12.38 11.76 -8.51
CA VAL A 97 -13.26 11.39 -7.40
C VAL A 97 -12.65 11.90 -6.08
N ILE A 98 -13.49 12.01 -5.07
CA ILE A 98 -13.04 12.20 -3.69
C ILE A 98 -12.94 10.83 -3.04
N THR A 99 -11.77 10.52 -2.52
CA THR A 99 -11.49 9.26 -1.84
C THR A 99 -10.41 9.47 -0.76
N ASN A 100 -9.77 8.40 -0.30
CA ASN A 100 -8.71 8.49 0.70
C ASN A 100 -7.34 8.10 0.10
N TYR A 101 -6.31 8.84 0.46
CA TYR A 101 -4.93 8.53 0.11
C TYR A 101 -3.97 9.18 1.10
N GLU A 102 -2.91 8.46 1.49
CA GLU A 102 -1.97 8.91 2.52
C GLU A 102 -2.66 9.39 3.82
N GLY A 103 -3.66 8.63 4.25
CA GLY A 103 -4.34 8.86 5.52
C GLY A 103 -5.30 10.03 5.56
N GLN A 104 -5.66 10.63 4.42
CA GLN A 104 -6.54 11.80 4.34
C GLN A 104 -7.55 11.65 3.20
N GLU A 105 -8.72 12.28 3.36
CA GLU A 105 -9.63 12.47 2.24
C GLU A 105 -9.03 13.45 1.24
N CYS A 106 -9.05 13.10 -0.03
CA CYS A 106 -8.45 13.91 -1.08
C CYS A 106 -9.01 13.59 -2.47
N ILE A 107 -8.67 14.44 -3.43
CA ILE A 107 -8.96 14.18 -4.85
C ILE A 107 -7.97 13.15 -5.39
N ARG A 108 -8.50 12.14 -6.08
CA ARG A 108 -7.73 11.18 -6.89
C ARG A 108 -8.49 10.86 -8.17
N THR A 109 -7.85 10.22 -9.12
CA THR A 109 -8.57 9.56 -10.21
C THR A 109 -9.15 8.25 -9.73
N VAL A 110 -10.29 7.84 -10.29
CA VAL A 110 -10.94 6.58 -9.92
C VAL A 110 -9.99 5.40 -10.09
N SER A 111 -9.98 4.51 -9.14
CA SER A 111 -9.14 3.30 -9.16
C SER A 111 -9.53 2.34 -10.27
N PRO A 112 -8.58 1.69 -10.95
CA PRO A 112 -8.84 0.63 -11.92
C PRO A 112 -9.84 -0.41 -11.41
N ILE A 113 -9.66 -0.89 -10.17
CA ILE A 113 -10.66 -1.72 -9.49
C ILE A 113 -11.05 -1.01 -8.19
N SER A 114 -12.34 -0.86 -7.96
CA SER A 114 -12.86 -0.26 -6.74
C SER A 114 -14.01 -1.08 -6.13
N ALA A 115 -14.13 -0.98 -4.81
CA ALA A 115 -15.30 -1.39 -4.05
C ALA A 115 -15.53 -0.40 -2.91
N ASP A 116 -16.78 -0.03 -2.64
CA ASP A 116 -17.12 0.85 -1.52
C ASP A 116 -18.45 0.42 -0.90
N GLY A 117 -18.41 0.12 0.41
CA GLY A 117 -19.56 -0.36 1.17
C GLY A 117 -20.05 -1.76 0.76
N ALA A 118 -19.19 -2.57 0.15
CA ALA A 118 -19.56 -3.92 -0.30
C ALA A 118 -19.27 -4.99 0.76
N GLU A 119 -20.09 -6.03 0.78
CA GLU A 119 -19.95 -7.17 1.68
C GLU A 119 -19.77 -8.47 0.88
N ASN A 120 -18.94 -9.38 1.40
CA ASN A 120 -18.69 -10.68 0.78
C ASN A 120 -18.21 -10.55 -0.67
N ILE A 121 -17.06 -9.93 -0.86
CA ILE A 121 -16.44 -9.75 -2.18
C ILE A 121 -15.12 -10.51 -2.29
N ALA A 122 -14.77 -10.91 -3.50
CA ALA A 122 -13.46 -11.49 -3.75
C ALA A 122 -12.89 -11.11 -5.13
N ILE A 123 -11.56 -11.03 -5.19
CA ILE A 123 -10.76 -11.15 -6.41
C ILE A 123 -9.96 -12.43 -6.27
N SER A 124 -10.12 -13.38 -7.18
CA SER A 124 -9.51 -14.69 -7.05
C SER A 124 -9.10 -15.31 -8.39
N GLY A 125 -8.40 -16.44 -8.32
CA GLY A 125 -7.95 -17.18 -9.51
C GLY A 125 -6.53 -16.84 -9.92
N TYR A 126 -6.01 -17.50 -10.96
CA TYR A 126 -4.59 -17.51 -11.32
C TYR A 126 -4.25 -16.56 -12.48
N GLY A 127 -5.08 -15.58 -12.73
CA GLY A 127 -4.85 -14.58 -13.76
C GLY A 127 -4.04 -13.38 -13.26
N VAL A 128 -3.80 -12.45 -14.17
CA VAL A 128 -3.00 -11.24 -13.96
C VAL A 128 -3.89 -10.01 -14.10
N ILE A 129 -3.72 -9.06 -13.19
CA ILE A 129 -4.30 -7.73 -13.21
C ILE A 129 -3.17 -6.74 -13.44
N ASP A 130 -3.14 -6.09 -14.61
CA ASP A 130 -2.11 -5.12 -15.02
C ASP A 130 -2.69 -3.69 -15.02
N GLY A 131 -2.26 -2.88 -14.06
CA GLY A 131 -2.73 -1.51 -13.87
C GLY A 131 -2.22 -0.49 -14.89
N SER A 132 -1.33 -0.89 -15.83
CA SER A 132 -0.71 0.00 -16.82
C SER A 132 -0.08 1.27 -16.22
N GLY A 133 0.52 1.15 -15.03
CA GLY A 133 0.97 2.27 -14.19
C GLY A 133 2.13 3.08 -14.74
N ASP A 134 2.83 2.58 -15.75
CA ASP A 134 3.94 3.27 -16.41
C ASP A 134 3.55 4.65 -16.98
N LEU A 135 2.27 4.84 -17.29
CA LEU A 135 1.74 6.12 -17.77
C LEU A 135 1.67 7.20 -16.68
N TRP A 136 1.57 6.79 -15.44
CA TRP A 136 1.24 7.67 -14.33
C TRP A 136 2.44 8.03 -13.45
N ARG A 137 3.42 7.13 -13.36
CA ARG A 137 4.45 7.20 -12.34
C ARG A 137 5.54 8.22 -12.65
N PRO A 138 5.90 9.10 -11.72
CA PRO A 138 7.20 9.77 -11.74
C PRO A 138 8.31 8.75 -11.45
N VAL A 139 9.55 9.12 -11.81
CA VAL A 139 10.72 8.25 -11.64
C VAL A 139 11.87 9.02 -11.03
N LYS A 140 12.46 8.50 -9.97
CA LYS A 140 13.65 9.08 -9.32
C LYS A 140 14.91 8.65 -10.06
N GLN A 141 15.82 9.61 -10.30
CA GLN A 141 17.06 9.41 -11.02
C GLN A 141 17.92 8.28 -10.45
N PHE A 142 18.09 8.24 -9.14
CA PHE A 142 18.96 7.26 -8.45
C PHE A 142 18.47 5.81 -8.57
N LYS A 143 17.23 5.59 -8.98
CA LYS A 143 16.66 4.25 -9.24
C LYS A 143 16.90 3.74 -10.67
N LEU A 144 17.58 4.51 -11.50
CA LEU A 144 17.84 4.18 -12.89
C LEU A 144 19.34 4.22 -13.21
N THR A 145 19.72 3.49 -14.26
CA THR A 145 21.02 3.71 -14.90
C THR A 145 21.03 5.04 -15.67
N GLU A 146 22.20 5.63 -15.86
CA GLU A 146 22.34 6.87 -16.68
C GLU A 146 21.65 6.75 -18.04
N ARG A 147 21.83 5.64 -18.72
CA ARG A 147 21.21 5.39 -20.03
C ARG A 147 19.68 5.40 -19.97
N GLN A 148 19.09 4.86 -18.90
CA GLN A 148 17.64 4.86 -18.71
C GLN A 148 17.15 6.28 -18.39
N TRP A 149 17.87 7.01 -17.56
CA TRP A 149 17.57 8.40 -17.23
C TRP A 149 17.61 9.30 -18.48
N ASP A 150 18.69 9.24 -19.26
CA ASP A 150 18.81 9.96 -20.54
C ASP A 150 17.67 9.64 -21.52
N ALA A 151 17.21 8.39 -21.51
CA ALA A 151 16.09 7.98 -22.36
C ALA A 151 14.75 8.60 -21.90
N LEU A 152 14.57 8.85 -20.60
CA LEU A 152 13.40 9.58 -20.07
C LEU A 152 13.48 11.06 -20.43
N LEU A 153 14.64 11.71 -20.24
CA LEU A 153 14.84 13.12 -20.59
C LEU A 153 14.60 13.43 -22.07
N LYS A 154 14.94 12.49 -22.96
CA LYS A 154 14.61 12.60 -24.40
C LYS A 154 13.12 12.54 -24.69
N LYS A 155 12.31 11.96 -23.81
CA LYS A 155 10.85 11.93 -23.97
C LYS A 155 10.22 13.25 -23.51
N ARG A 156 10.65 13.74 -22.33
CA ARG A 156 10.15 14.95 -21.68
C ARG A 156 11.19 15.47 -20.69
N ASP A 157 11.23 16.77 -20.50
CA ASP A 157 12.16 17.47 -19.59
C ASP A 157 11.50 17.98 -18.30
N TYR A 158 10.37 17.40 -17.92
CA TYR A 158 9.69 17.72 -16.66
C TYR A 158 10.42 17.07 -15.50
N VAL A 159 11.37 17.78 -14.91
CA VAL A 159 12.20 17.32 -13.80
C VAL A 159 12.13 18.30 -12.64
N ILE A 160 12.03 17.77 -11.42
CA ILE A 160 12.25 18.53 -10.18
C ILE A 160 13.57 18.04 -9.60
N GLU A 161 14.51 18.95 -9.40
CA GLU A 161 15.78 18.65 -8.75
C GLU A 161 15.61 18.60 -7.23
N THR A 162 16.18 17.57 -6.62
CA THR A 162 16.20 17.36 -5.16
C THR A 162 17.63 17.14 -4.68
N LYS A 163 17.82 17.04 -3.37
CA LYS A 163 19.13 16.71 -2.79
C LYS A 163 19.62 15.30 -3.18
N GLU A 164 18.72 14.41 -3.58
CA GLU A 164 18.99 13.03 -3.95
C GLU A 164 19.06 12.84 -5.48
N GLY A 165 19.01 13.91 -6.27
CA GLY A 165 18.96 13.90 -7.72
C GLY A 165 17.59 14.28 -8.27
N GLY A 166 17.41 14.17 -9.59
CA GLY A 166 16.19 14.56 -10.28
C GLY A 166 15.02 13.59 -10.07
N ILE A 167 13.81 14.13 -10.10
CA ILE A 167 12.57 13.34 -10.23
C ILE A 167 11.93 13.72 -11.56
N TRP A 168 11.85 12.76 -12.47
CA TRP A 168 11.20 12.91 -13.76
C TRP A 168 9.69 12.68 -13.66
N PHE A 169 8.89 13.46 -14.38
CA PHE A 169 7.43 13.34 -14.44
C PHE A 169 6.93 12.99 -15.84
N PRO A 170 5.90 12.14 -15.97
CA PRO A 170 5.40 11.69 -17.28
C PRO A 170 4.61 12.76 -18.03
N SER A 171 4.24 13.86 -17.39
CA SER A 171 3.48 14.96 -18.01
C SER A 171 3.67 16.28 -17.25
N GLU A 172 3.34 17.39 -17.93
CA GLU A 172 3.31 18.72 -17.32
C GLU A 172 2.34 18.79 -16.14
N SER A 173 1.16 18.23 -16.28
CA SER A 173 0.13 18.17 -15.24
C SER A 173 0.63 17.48 -13.97
N ALA A 174 1.35 16.35 -14.09
CA ALA A 174 1.98 15.67 -12.95
C ALA A 174 3.07 16.54 -12.30
N TYR A 175 3.92 17.16 -13.11
CA TYR A 175 4.99 18.04 -12.66
C TYR A 175 4.46 19.27 -11.91
N LEU A 176 3.47 19.96 -12.49
CA LEU A 176 2.86 21.15 -11.88
C LEU A 176 2.15 20.81 -10.58
N GLY A 177 1.41 19.70 -10.52
CA GLY A 177 0.72 19.25 -9.32
C GLY A 177 1.68 18.91 -8.18
N ASN A 178 2.81 18.26 -8.47
CA ASN A 178 3.85 18.01 -7.49
C ASN A 178 4.50 19.30 -6.98
N LYS A 179 4.84 20.23 -7.92
CA LYS A 179 5.44 21.52 -7.56
C LYS A 179 4.52 22.39 -6.71
N ALA A 180 3.23 22.36 -6.97
CA ALA A 180 2.23 23.08 -6.20
C ALA A 180 1.94 22.45 -4.83
N ASN A 181 2.41 21.22 -4.58
CA ASN A 181 2.21 20.46 -3.35
C ASN A 181 0.73 20.46 -2.90
N ILE A 182 -0.15 20.01 -3.79
CA ILE A 182 -1.61 20.09 -3.61
C ILE A 182 -2.21 18.86 -2.93
N GLN A 183 -1.42 17.88 -2.56
CA GLN A 183 -1.90 16.65 -1.94
C GLN A 183 -2.57 16.91 -0.59
N GLY A 184 -3.72 16.26 -0.36
CA GLY A 184 -4.44 16.34 0.91
C GLY A 184 -5.00 17.72 1.28
N LYS A 185 -5.09 18.64 0.34
CA LYS A 185 -5.50 20.02 0.62
C LYS A 185 -6.97 20.34 0.35
N THR A 186 -7.70 19.45 -0.31
CA THR A 186 -9.06 19.76 -0.74
C THR A 186 -10.00 18.56 -0.50
N HIS A 187 -11.14 18.86 0.13
CA HIS A 187 -12.27 17.94 0.26
C HIS A 187 -13.27 18.05 -0.90
N ASP A 188 -13.08 19.03 -1.79
CA ASP A 188 -13.93 19.27 -2.95
C ASP A 188 -13.15 19.18 -4.25
N ILE A 189 -13.77 18.70 -5.31
CA ILE A 189 -13.20 18.74 -6.66
C ILE A 189 -13.25 20.17 -7.18
N LEU A 190 -12.10 20.84 -7.11
CA LEU A 190 -11.97 22.22 -7.59
C LEU A 190 -11.87 22.27 -9.12
N PRO A 191 -12.35 23.36 -9.78
CA PRO A 191 -12.23 23.53 -11.22
C PRO A 191 -10.79 23.38 -11.73
N GLN A 192 -9.81 23.90 -10.98
CA GLN A 192 -8.39 23.79 -11.33
C GLN A 192 -7.78 22.39 -11.14
N ALA A 193 -8.49 21.44 -10.53
CA ALA A 193 -8.01 20.06 -10.36
C ALA A 193 -7.72 19.41 -11.73
N ALA A 194 -8.42 19.80 -12.77
CA ALA A 194 -8.16 19.34 -14.13
C ALA A 194 -6.75 19.69 -14.63
N ASP A 195 -6.18 20.83 -14.22
CA ASP A 195 -4.83 21.25 -14.61
C ASP A 195 -3.75 20.37 -14.00
N TYR A 196 -4.05 19.71 -12.88
CA TYR A 196 -3.16 18.82 -12.13
C TYR A 196 -3.57 17.35 -12.22
N TYR A 197 -4.37 16.99 -13.21
CA TYR A 197 -5.02 15.67 -13.32
C TYR A 197 -4.05 14.50 -13.12
N ASP A 198 -2.90 14.49 -13.74
CA ASP A 198 -1.94 13.40 -13.70
C ASP A 198 -1.20 13.28 -12.34
N PHE A 199 -1.26 14.31 -11.52
CA PHE A 199 -0.77 14.27 -10.14
C PHE A 199 -1.65 13.36 -9.27
N TYR A 200 -2.95 13.31 -9.54
CA TYR A 200 -3.92 12.52 -8.80
C TYR A 200 -3.96 11.05 -9.24
N ARG A 201 -2.79 10.42 -9.35
CA ARG A 201 -2.65 9.02 -9.75
C ARG A 201 -3.56 8.11 -8.94
N PRO A 202 -4.26 7.12 -9.57
CA PRO A 202 -5.12 6.21 -8.83
C PRO A 202 -4.28 5.18 -8.05
N VAL A 203 -4.81 4.70 -6.94
CA VAL A 203 -4.48 3.38 -6.40
C VAL A 203 -5.00 2.32 -7.37
N MET A 204 -4.35 1.17 -7.52
CA MET A 204 -4.82 0.18 -8.50
C MET A 204 -6.06 -0.57 -8.03
N VAL A 205 -6.08 -1.05 -6.80
CA VAL A 205 -7.21 -1.75 -6.19
C VAL A 205 -7.60 -1.05 -4.90
N GLU A 206 -8.69 -0.29 -4.90
CA GLU A 206 -9.22 0.40 -3.74
C GLU A 206 -10.43 -0.34 -3.19
N ILE A 207 -10.36 -0.77 -1.93
CA ILE A 207 -11.44 -1.47 -1.24
C ILE A 207 -11.77 -0.68 0.01
N LYS A 208 -12.89 0.06 -0.02
CA LYS A 208 -13.26 1.03 1.02
C LYS A 208 -14.54 0.61 1.73
N ASN A 209 -14.58 0.72 3.07
CA ASN A 209 -15.77 0.43 3.89
C ASN A 209 -16.37 -0.97 3.64
N CYS A 210 -15.56 -1.95 3.27
CA CYS A 210 -16.03 -3.29 2.90
C CYS A 210 -15.87 -4.29 4.06
N SER A 211 -16.66 -5.34 4.02
CA SER A 211 -16.55 -6.44 4.99
C SER A 211 -16.51 -7.80 4.32
N ASN A 212 -15.79 -8.75 4.95
CA ASN A 212 -15.57 -10.09 4.44
C ASN A 212 -14.98 -10.07 3.02
N VAL A 213 -13.74 -9.63 2.91
CA VAL A 213 -13.01 -9.45 1.65
C VAL A 213 -11.99 -10.56 1.48
N LEU A 214 -11.92 -11.15 0.29
CA LEU A 214 -10.91 -12.14 -0.06
C LEU A 214 -10.14 -11.74 -1.31
N LEU A 215 -8.82 -11.66 -1.19
CA LEU A 215 -7.89 -11.57 -2.33
C LEU A 215 -7.04 -12.83 -2.36
N GLU A 216 -7.16 -13.64 -3.40
CA GLU A 216 -6.42 -14.91 -3.46
C GLU A 216 -5.90 -15.28 -4.85
N GLN A 217 -4.70 -15.86 -4.90
CA GLN A 217 -4.09 -16.50 -6.06
C GLN A 217 -3.75 -15.58 -7.26
N ALA A 218 -4.37 -14.43 -7.38
CA ALA A 218 -4.16 -13.51 -8.49
C ALA A 218 -2.80 -12.79 -8.40
N THR A 219 -2.29 -12.40 -9.57
CA THR A 219 -1.13 -11.51 -9.69
C THR A 219 -1.61 -10.08 -9.92
N PHE A 220 -1.17 -9.16 -9.08
CA PHE A 220 -1.43 -7.73 -9.16
C PHE A 220 -0.15 -7.01 -9.56
N MET A 221 -0.12 -6.36 -10.73
CA MET A 221 1.12 -5.78 -11.22
C MET A 221 0.96 -4.41 -11.84
N ASN A 222 2.08 -3.69 -11.84
CA ASN A 222 2.24 -2.46 -12.61
C ASN A 222 1.20 -1.37 -12.22
N SER A 223 1.07 -1.11 -10.91
CA SER A 223 0.13 -0.11 -10.36
C SER A 223 0.51 1.33 -10.70
N PRO A 224 -0.45 2.24 -10.84
CA PRO A 224 -0.18 3.68 -11.04
C PRO A 224 0.44 4.39 -9.82
N ALA A 225 0.00 4.01 -8.62
CA ALA A 225 0.51 4.40 -7.32
C ALA A 225 0.54 3.16 -6.42
N TRP A 226 0.02 3.19 -5.18
CA TRP A 226 -0.14 2.00 -4.35
C TRP A 226 -0.88 0.89 -5.09
N ASN A 227 -0.51 -0.36 -4.85
CA ASN A 227 -1.12 -1.47 -5.60
C ASN A 227 -2.48 -1.85 -4.99
N ILE A 228 -2.51 -2.32 -3.76
CA ILE A 228 -3.73 -2.76 -3.08
C ILE A 228 -3.93 -1.88 -1.84
N HIS A 229 -5.08 -1.21 -1.75
CA HIS A 229 -5.41 -0.32 -0.64
C HIS A 229 -6.78 -0.66 -0.05
N PRO A 230 -6.85 -1.60 0.89
CA PRO A 230 -8.03 -1.77 1.74
C PRO A 230 -8.03 -0.68 2.82
N ILE A 231 -9.15 0.03 2.92
CA ILE A 231 -9.34 1.09 3.91
C ILE A 231 -10.69 0.96 4.60
N PHE A 232 -10.73 1.09 5.93
CA PHE A 232 -11.93 0.91 6.75
C PHE A 232 -12.63 -0.43 6.53
N CYS A 233 -11.86 -1.49 6.25
CA CYS A 233 -12.41 -2.82 5.99
C CYS A 233 -12.42 -3.68 7.27
N LYS A 234 -13.38 -4.60 7.31
CA LYS A 234 -13.50 -5.60 8.40
C LYS A 234 -13.47 -7.01 7.82
N ASN A 235 -12.67 -7.89 8.42
CA ASN A 235 -12.46 -9.27 7.96
C ASN A 235 -11.89 -9.34 6.53
N LEU A 236 -10.61 -9.05 6.41
CA LEU A 236 -9.85 -9.12 5.14
C LEU A 236 -8.91 -10.33 5.17
N THR A 237 -9.01 -11.20 4.19
CA THR A 237 -8.03 -12.25 3.93
C THR A 237 -7.32 -12.00 2.60
N VAL A 238 -5.98 -11.99 2.65
CA VAL A 238 -5.11 -11.90 1.48
C VAL A 238 -4.17 -13.10 1.49
N ARG A 239 -4.26 -13.97 0.48
CA ARG A 239 -3.47 -15.19 0.46
C ARG A 239 -3.06 -15.64 -0.94
N ASP A 240 -1.91 -16.28 -1.01
CA ASP A 240 -1.41 -16.88 -2.25
C ASP A 240 -1.31 -15.89 -3.42
N ILE A 241 -1.24 -14.58 -3.16
CA ILE A 241 -1.14 -13.56 -4.20
C ILE A 241 0.32 -13.26 -4.55
N THR A 242 0.50 -12.70 -5.74
CA THR A 242 1.75 -12.05 -6.14
C THR A 242 1.47 -10.57 -6.42
N VAL A 243 2.23 -9.69 -5.79
CA VAL A 243 2.26 -8.26 -6.12
C VAL A 243 3.59 -7.93 -6.77
N SER A 244 3.57 -7.32 -7.97
CA SER A 244 4.79 -7.00 -8.69
C SER A 244 4.74 -5.60 -9.29
N ASN A 245 5.57 -4.71 -8.76
CA ASN A 245 5.83 -3.38 -9.29
C ASN A 245 7.31 -3.24 -9.64
N PRO A 246 7.67 -2.51 -10.70
CA PRO A 246 9.08 -2.25 -10.98
C PRO A 246 9.77 -1.54 -9.80
N TYR A 247 11.02 -1.85 -9.53
CA TYR A 247 11.82 -1.22 -8.47
C TYR A 247 11.81 0.32 -8.52
N TYR A 248 11.72 0.91 -9.71
CA TYR A 248 11.65 2.37 -9.89
C TYR A 248 10.24 2.95 -9.73
N ALA A 249 9.24 2.15 -9.41
CA ALA A 249 7.86 2.62 -9.27
C ALA A 249 7.72 3.51 -8.03
N GLN A 250 7.63 4.81 -8.23
CA GLN A 250 7.40 5.78 -7.16
C GLN A 250 6.02 5.58 -6.53
N ASN A 251 5.96 5.41 -5.21
CA ASN A 251 4.77 4.99 -4.46
C ASN A 251 4.18 3.69 -5.03
N GLY A 252 5.04 2.78 -5.44
CA GLY A 252 4.66 1.46 -5.93
C GLY A 252 4.60 0.44 -4.79
N ASP A 253 3.94 0.82 -3.69
CA ASP A 253 3.72 0.01 -2.50
C ASP A 253 2.95 -1.27 -2.87
N GLY A 254 3.15 -2.34 -2.11
CA GLY A 254 2.51 -3.62 -2.39
C GLY A 254 1.08 -3.67 -1.87
N ILE A 255 0.93 -3.54 -0.58
CA ILE A 255 -0.38 -3.44 0.08
C ILE A 255 -0.32 -2.44 1.22
N ASP A 256 -1.25 -1.50 1.23
CA ASP A 256 -1.44 -0.51 2.28
C ASP A 256 -2.73 -0.79 3.03
N VAL A 257 -2.63 -1.49 4.15
CA VAL A 257 -3.77 -1.81 5.01
C VAL A 257 -4.03 -0.64 5.92
N GLU A 258 -5.09 0.13 5.67
CA GLU A 258 -5.38 1.36 6.40
C GLU A 258 -6.65 1.26 7.22
N SER A 259 -6.56 1.50 8.54
CA SER A 259 -7.72 1.53 9.46
C SER A 259 -8.65 0.32 9.30
N CYS A 260 -8.07 -0.87 9.16
CA CYS A 260 -8.78 -2.13 8.96
C CYS A 260 -8.78 -2.98 10.24
N HIS A 261 -9.77 -3.87 10.35
CA HIS A 261 -9.93 -4.78 11.48
C HIS A 261 -9.98 -6.23 11.04
N ASN A 262 -9.31 -7.10 11.79
CA ASN A 262 -9.27 -8.53 11.55
C ASN A 262 -8.74 -8.84 10.14
N VAL A 263 -7.44 -8.70 9.97
CA VAL A 263 -6.76 -8.89 8.69
C VAL A 263 -5.81 -10.08 8.79
N GLU A 264 -5.82 -10.95 7.78
CA GLU A 264 -4.85 -12.04 7.65
C GLU A 264 -4.20 -11.97 6.26
N ILE A 265 -2.85 -11.89 6.22
CA ILE A 265 -2.05 -11.85 4.98
C ILE A 265 -1.04 -12.98 5.04
N TYR A 266 -1.11 -13.93 4.09
CA TYR A 266 -0.21 -15.07 4.13
C TYR A 266 0.08 -15.72 2.78
N ASN A 267 1.12 -16.55 2.74
CA ASN A 267 1.58 -17.28 1.54
C ASN A 267 1.72 -16.38 0.31
N SER A 268 2.10 -15.13 0.50
CA SER A 268 2.07 -14.12 -0.56
C SER A 268 3.45 -13.57 -0.85
N THR A 269 3.68 -13.18 -2.11
CA THR A 269 4.95 -12.63 -2.57
C THR A 269 4.78 -11.19 -3.02
N PHE A 270 5.67 -10.32 -2.54
CA PHE A 270 5.69 -8.89 -2.85
C PHE A 270 7.04 -8.50 -3.46
N GLU A 271 7.01 -7.85 -4.60
CA GLU A 271 8.12 -7.24 -5.30
C GLU A 271 7.72 -5.80 -5.63
N THR A 272 8.35 -4.81 -4.99
CA THR A 272 7.79 -3.46 -4.96
C THR A 272 8.83 -2.37 -5.22
N GLY A 273 8.35 -1.20 -5.60
CA GLY A 273 9.17 -0.01 -5.77
C GLY A 273 9.19 0.92 -4.55
N ASP A 274 8.32 0.65 -3.58
CA ASP A 274 8.18 1.35 -2.30
C ASP A 274 7.92 0.33 -1.18
N ASP A 275 7.20 0.65 -0.10
CA ASP A 275 6.96 -0.27 1.02
C ASP A 275 6.16 -1.52 0.57
N ALA A 276 6.54 -2.72 1.00
CA ALA A 276 5.92 -3.96 0.51
C ALA A 276 4.60 -4.28 1.22
N ILE A 277 4.65 -4.48 2.54
CA ILE A 277 3.47 -4.69 3.38
C ILE A 277 3.43 -3.53 4.37
N CYS A 278 2.51 -2.60 4.17
CA CYS A 278 2.43 -1.37 4.94
C CYS A 278 1.11 -1.26 5.70
N ILE A 279 1.20 -0.94 6.99
CA ILE A 279 0.05 -0.76 7.88
C ILE A 279 -0.09 0.71 8.21
N LYS A 280 -1.29 1.23 8.01
CA LYS A 280 -1.62 2.65 8.17
C LYS A 280 -2.90 2.82 8.99
N SER A 281 -3.06 4.01 9.58
CA SER A 281 -4.26 4.36 10.36
C SER A 281 -4.48 5.88 10.35
N GLY A 282 -4.59 6.42 9.14
CA GLY A 282 -4.89 7.83 8.92
C GLY A 282 -3.80 8.82 9.34
N LYS A 283 -3.98 10.08 9.01
CA LYS A 283 -2.98 11.15 9.12
C LYS A 283 -3.47 12.33 9.91
N ASN A 284 -2.67 12.74 10.93
CA ASN A 284 -2.85 13.97 11.71
C ASN A 284 -4.20 14.05 12.47
N ALA A 285 -4.64 15.26 12.82
CA ALA A 285 -5.82 15.50 13.63
C ALA A 285 -7.12 14.94 13.02
N GLU A 286 -7.27 14.99 11.71
CA GLU A 286 -8.44 14.46 11.00
C GLU A 286 -8.65 12.96 11.31
N ALA A 287 -7.61 12.18 11.19
CA ALA A 287 -7.70 10.74 11.41
C ALA A 287 -8.01 10.36 12.86
N ARG A 288 -7.65 11.18 13.82
CA ARG A 288 -8.00 10.94 15.23
C ARG A 288 -9.51 10.94 15.49
N THR A 289 -10.31 11.46 14.55
CA THR A 289 -11.77 11.42 14.61
C THR A 289 -12.37 10.16 13.99
N PHE A 290 -11.57 9.29 13.34
CA PHE A 290 -12.04 8.03 12.77
C PHE A 290 -12.57 7.10 13.87
N GLU A 291 -13.55 6.27 13.52
CA GLU A 291 -14.23 5.41 14.50
C GLU A 291 -13.27 4.37 15.10
N ASP A 292 -12.53 3.69 14.25
CA ASP A 292 -11.76 2.51 14.62
C ASP A 292 -10.25 2.66 14.30
N PRO A 293 -9.32 2.13 15.13
CA PRO A 293 -7.90 1.99 14.82
C PRO A 293 -7.65 0.91 13.76
N CYS A 294 -6.42 0.77 13.28
CA CYS A 294 -6.01 -0.41 12.53
C CYS A 294 -5.56 -1.50 13.52
N GLU A 295 -6.32 -2.62 13.63
CA GLU A 295 -6.04 -3.61 14.67
C GLU A 295 -6.39 -5.05 14.31
N ASN A 296 -5.80 -5.98 15.07
CA ASN A 296 -5.95 -7.42 14.92
C ASN A 296 -5.46 -7.90 13.54
N LEU A 297 -4.17 -7.78 13.28
CA LEU A 297 -3.57 -8.20 12.02
C LEU A 297 -2.63 -9.38 12.23
N TYR A 298 -2.75 -10.41 11.39
CA TYR A 298 -1.84 -11.54 11.32
C TYR A 298 -1.20 -11.63 9.93
N ILE A 299 0.12 -11.51 9.89
CA ILE A 299 0.89 -11.53 8.65
C ILE A 299 1.93 -12.64 8.76
N HIS A 300 1.88 -13.64 7.87
CA HIS A 300 2.77 -14.77 8.00
C HIS A 300 3.07 -15.47 6.67
N ASP A 301 4.17 -16.24 6.66
CA ASP A 301 4.59 -17.04 5.51
C ASP A 301 4.68 -16.22 4.21
N CYS A 302 5.12 -14.95 4.29
CA CYS A 302 5.26 -14.05 3.17
C CYS A 302 6.70 -13.88 2.72
N ILE A 303 6.90 -13.61 1.44
CA ILE A 303 8.19 -13.28 0.85
C ILE A 303 8.12 -11.85 0.31
N VAL A 304 9.12 -11.04 0.64
CA VAL A 304 9.32 -9.72 0.05
C VAL A 304 10.65 -9.72 -0.69
N ASN A 305 10.60 -9.43 -1.98
CA ASN A 305 11.78 -9.23 -2.83
C ASN A 305 11.81 -7.78 -3.27
N GLU A 306 12.85 -7.06 -2.88
CA GLU A 306 13.00 -5.63 -3.11
C GLU A 306 11.88 -4.78 -2.43
N GLY A 307 12.06 -3.48 -2.41
CA GLY A 307 11.15 -2.51 -1.80
C GLY A 307 11.85 -1.60 -0.80
N HIS A 308 11.18 -0.52 -0.38
CA HIS A 308 11.72 0.38 0.65
C HIS A 308 11.66 -0.23 2.05
N GLY A 309 10.68 -1.10 2.31
CA GLY A 309 10.56 -1.81 3.58
C GLY A 309 9.86 -3.15 3.40
N GLY A 310 10.32 -4.19 4.11
CA GLY A 310 9.70 -5.51 4.09
C GLY A 310 8.35 -5.49 4.80
N PHE A 311 8.36 -5.18 6.08
CA PHE A 311 7.17 -4.90 6.89
C PHE A 311 7.26 -3.49 7.45
N VAL A 312 6.22 -2.70 7.25
CA VAL A 312 6.21 -1.28 7.58
C VAL A 312 4.96 -0.89 8.36
N ILE A 313 5.10 -0.04 9.39
CA ILE A 313 4.00 0.67 10.04
C ILE A 313 4.22 2.17 9.86
N GLY A 314 3.22 2.86 9.34
CA GLY A 314 3.23 4.32 9.19
C GLY A 314 3.74 4.81 7.82
N SER A 315 4.05 6.13 7.72
CA SER A 315 4.03 7.17 8.77
C SER A 315 2.61 7.59 9.22
N GLU A 316 1.60 7.27 8.45
CA GLU A 316 0.18 7.54 8.75
C GLU A 316 -0.31 6.51 9.80
N MET A 317 -0.35 6.89 11.09
CA MET A 317 -0.73 6.00 12.20
C MET A 317 -1.54 6.76 13.29
N SER A 318 -2.15 7.87 12.89
CA SER A 318 -2.72 8.86 13.83
C SER A 318 -3.95 8.38 14.58
N ARG A 319 -4.62 7.32 14.10
CA ARG A 319 -5.76 6.67 14.76
C ARG A 319 -5.38 5.34 15.43
N ASP A 320 -4.13 5.18 15.78
CA ASP A 320 -3.52 4.03 16.42
C ASP A 320 -3.41 2.77 15.53
N VAL A 321 -2.38 1.99 15.81
CA VAL A 321 -2.13 0.68 15.21
C VAL A 321 -1.83 -0.31 16.35
N LYS A 322 -2.62 -1.40 16.43
CA LYS A 322 -2.57 -2.28 17.61
C LYS A 322 -2.68 -3.76 17.26
N ASN A 323 -2.11 -4.57 18.15
CA ASN A 323 -2.34 -6.00 18.18
C ASN A 323 -2.01 -6.69 16.85
N ILE A 324 -0.73 -6.63 16.46
CA ILE A 324 -0.20 -7.22 15.22
C ILE A 324 0.78 -8.34 15.55
N LEU A 325 0.64 -9.45 14.83
CA LEU A 325 1.63 -10.52 14.78
C LEU A 325 2.18 -10.65 13.35
N VAL A 326 3.50 -10.59 13.20
CA VAL A 326 4.22 -10.89 11.96
C VAL A 326 5.16 -12.03 12.21
N GLU A 327 5.06 -13.12 11.44
CA GLU A 327 5.97 -14.24 11.64
C GLU A 327 6.26 -15.05 10.37
N ASN A 328 7.35 -15.82 10.41
CA ASN A 328 7.70 -16.78 9.35
C ASN A 328 7.88 -16.11 7.97
N CYS A 329 8.40 -14.90 7.90
CA CYS A 329 8.56 -14.16 6.65
C CYS A 329 10.04 -14.09 6.22
N THR A 330 10.24 -13.87 4.92
CA THR A 330 11.58 -13.62 4.35
C THR A 330 11.59 -12.30 3.61
N PHE A 331 12.57 -11.43 3.94
CA PHE A 331 12.78 -10.15 3.27
C PHE A 331 14.15 -10.17 2.59
N ALA A 332 14.19 -9.98 1.28
CA ALA A 332 15.40 -10.06 0.48
C ALA A 332 15.61 -8.78 -0.35
N GLY A 333 16.76 -8.13 -0.20
CA GLY A 333 17.13 -6.96 -1.01
C GLY A 333 16.31 -5.68 -0.75
N THR A 334 15.55 -5.62 0.33
CA THR A 334 14.79 -4.40 0.70
C THR A 334 15.74 -3.31 1.21
N ASP A 335 15.34 -2.04 1.11
CA ASP A 335 16.14 -0.95 1.69
C ASP A 335 16.18 -1.06 3.21
N VAL A 336 15.06 -1.46 3.84
CA VAL A 336 14.91 -1.70 5.28
C VAL A 336 14.14 -3.01 5.49
N GLY A 337 14.48 -3.79 6.51
CA GLY A 337 13.75 -5.03 6.84
C GLY A 337 12.42 -4.72 7.52
N ILE A 338 12.48 -4.29 8.78
CA ILE A 338 11.34 -3.89 9.62
C ILE A 338 11.41 -2.39 9.87
N ARG A 339 10.33 -1.69 9.57
CA ARG A 339 10.29 -0.23 9.67
C ARG A 339 9.03 0.26 10.37
N ILE A 340 9.18 0.89 11.53
CA ILE A 340 8.09 1.62 12.20
C ILE A 340 8.45 3.10 12.20
N LYS A 341 7.65 3.91 11.52
CA LYS A 341 7.99 5.32 11.24
C LYS A 341 6.83 6.24 11.57
N SER A 342 7.14 7.37 12.17
CA SER A 342 6.21 8.48 12.40
C SER A 342 6.94 9.81 12.47
N ALA A 343 6.22 10.88 12.78
CA ALA A 343 6.76 12.21 12.98
C ALA A 343 5.89 13.01 13.95
N MET A 344 6.46 14.02 14.57
CA MET A 344 5.70 15.04 15.31
C MET A 344 4.55 15.58 14.44
N GLY A 345 3.39 15.77 15.02
CA GLY A 345 2.17 16.19 14.32
C GLY A 345 1.23 15.03 13.94
N ARG A 346 1.74 13.77 13.91
CA ARG A 346 0.91 12.60 13.64
C ARG A 346 -0.02 12.28 14.81
N GLY A 347 0.50 12.25 16.04
CA GLY A 347 -0.20 11.67 17.18
C GLY A 347 -0.41 10.17 17.02
N GLY A 348 -1.24 9.57 17.86
CA GLY A 348 -1.58 8.17 17.86
C GLY A 348 -0.52 7.27 18.50
N VAL A 349 -0.86 5.99 18.62
CA VAL A 349 -0.03 4.98 19.29
C VAL A 349 0.11 3.74 18.42
N VAL A 350 1.35 3.24 18.28
CA VAL A 350 1.63 1.90 17.79
C VAL A 350 1.97 1.02 18.99
N GLU A 351 1.15 0.01 19.28
CA GLU A 351 1.32 -0.82 20.47
C GLU A 351 0.94 -2.29 20.26
N ASP A 352 1.46 -3.14 21.13
CA ASP A 352 1.17 -4.59 21.12
C ASP A 352 1.57 -5.27 19.78
N ILE A 353 2.78 -5.00 19.33
CA ILE A 353 3.33 -5.56 18.09
C ILE A 353 4.29 -6.69 18.41
N THR A 354 4.12 -7.83 17.80
CA THR A 354 5.07 -8.95 17.87
C THR A 354 5.55 -9.31 16.47
N ILE A 355 6.87 -9.34 16.28
CA ILE A 355 7.52 -9.71 15.02
C ILE A 355 8.53 -10.80 15.33
N ARG A 356 8.38 -12.00 14.74
CA ARG A 356 9.25 -13.12 15.06
C ARG A 356 9.54 -14.05 13.88
N ASN A 357 10.65 -14.76 13.98
CA ASN A 357 11.07 -15.75 12.98
C ASN A 357 11.10 -15.14 11.56
N ILE A 358 11.91 -14.07 11.40
CA ILE A 358 12.08 -13.37 10.12
C ILE A 358 13.49 -13.60 9.61
N ASN A 359 13.59 -14.07 8.37
CA ASN A 359 14.85 -14.17 7.64
C ASN A 359 15.04 -12.93 6.76
N MET A 360 16.23 -12.32 6.83
CA MET A 360 16.60 -11.14 6.06
C MET A 360 17.90 -11.37 5.32
N ILE A 361 17.95 -10.98 4.04
CA ILE A 361 19.15 -11.13 3.19
C ILE A 361 19.35 -9.84 2.41
N ASP A 362 20.61 -9.35 2.43
CA ASP A 362 21.02 -8.17 1.64
C ASP A 362 20.16 -6.92 1.88
N ILE A 363 19.87 -6.62 3.15
CA ILE A 363 19.17 -5.39 3.56
C ILE A 363 20.13 -4.21 3.35
N LYS A 364 19.71 -3.22 2.57
CA LYS A 364 20.61 -2.14 2.15
C LYS A 364 20.99 -1.17 3.28
N ASN A 365 20.07 -0.90 4.19
CA ASN A 365 20.24 0.05 5.29
C ASN A 365 20.05 -0.65 6.65
N GLU A 366 18.94 -0.39 7.34
CA GLU A 366 18.68 -0.94 8.66
C GLU A 366 17.90 -2.26 8.57
N ALA A 367 18.31 -3.30 9.34
CA ALA A 367 17.49 -4.48 9.49
C ALA A 367 16.19 -4.15 10.27
N VAL A 368 16.31 -3.34 11.34
CA VAL A 368 15.20 -2.86 12.15
C VAL A 368 15.36 -1.37 12.39
N ILE A 369 14.36 -0.58 12.04
CA ILE A 369 14.31 0.85 12.39
C ILE A 369 12.97 1.23 13.01
N LEU A 370 13.01 1.88 14.17
CA LEU A 370 11.90 2.57 14.81
C LEU A 370 12.26 4.06 14.86
N THR A 371 11.56 4.92 14.13
CA THR A 371 11.96 6.34 14.03
C THR A 371 10.78 7.30 14.09
N MET A 372 10.93 8.35 14.87
CA MET A 372 10.07 9.53 14.89
C MET A 372 10.59 10.67 14.00
N GLY A 373 11.71 10.46 13.33
CA GLY A 373 12.36 11.43 12.44
C GLY A 373 11.90 11.40 10.99
N TYR A 374 10.81 10.68 10.68
CA TYR A 374 10.29 10.56 9.32
C TYR A 374 9.69 11.90 8.88
N VAL A 375 10.37 12.61 7.99
CA VAL A 375 9.97 13.93 7.47
C VAL A 375 10.01 15.04 8.54
N LEU A 376 11.21 15.42 8.96
CA LEU A 376 11.46 16.61 9.80
C LEU A 376 10.98 17.95 9.20
N ASN A 377 10.40 17.95 8.00
CA ASN A 377 10.00 19.14 7.25
C ASN A 377 8.48 19.42 7.25
N LEU A 378 7.69 18.71 8.06
CA LEU A 378 6.23 18.94 8.14
C LEU A 378 5.84 20.08 9.08
N LEU A 379 6.72 20.43 10.02
CA LEU A 379 6.58 21.66 10.81
C LEU A 379 7.34 22.76 10.09
N ASP A 380 6.73 23.94 9.98
CA ASP A 380 7.47 25.15 9.62
C ASP A 380 8.68 25.25 10.57
N LYS A 381 9.85 25.56 10.02
CA LYS A 381 11.13 25.63 10.75
C LYS A 381 11.12 26.53 11.98
N ASN A 382 10.01 27.22 12.26
CA ASN A 382 9.80 28.16 13.34
C ASN A 382 8.85 27.66 14.44
N GLU A 383 8.25 26.47 14.30
CA GLU A 383 7.45 25.89 15.40
C GLU A 383 8.38 25.21 16.39
N THR A 384 8.51 25.82 17.55
CA THR A 384 9.25 25.20 18.65
C THR A 384 8.42 24.06 19.26
N ILE A 385 9.08 22.97 19.64
CA ILE A 385 8.48 21.77 20.28
C ILE A 385 7.57 22.14 21.48
N ALA A 386 7.74 23.30 22.07
CA ALA A 386 6.96 23.83 23.19
C ALA A 386 5.50 24.26 22.86
N GLN A 387 5.14 24.34 21.58
CA GLN A 387 3.80 24.76 21.12
C GLN A 387 2.98 23.62 20.51
N VAL A 388 3.49 22.39 20.52
CA VAL A 388 2.80 21.21 19.95
C VAL A 388 1.83 20.65 20.99
N ASP A 389 0.58 20.41 20.59
CA ASP A 389 -0.41 19.72 21.42
C ASP A 389 0.07 18.30 21.73
N GLU A 390 -0.12 17.82 22.95
CA GLU A 390 0.25 16.43 23.30
C GLU A 390 -0.49 15.39 22.45
N SER A 391 -1.66 15.70 21.92
CA SER A 391 -2.37 14.85 20.96
C SER A 391 -1.65 14.70 19.62
N ASP A 392 -0.69 15.55 19.30
CA ASP A 392 0.13 15.49 18.09
C ASP A 392 1.40 14.65 18.26
N VAL A 393 1.68 14.19 19.48
CA VAL A 393 2.85 13.36 19.79
C VAL A 393 2.56 11.91 19.50
N PRO A 394 3.28 11.25 18.57
CA PRO A 394 3.15 9.82 18.34
C PRO A 394 3.92 9.00 19.38
N TYR A 395 3.48 7.78 19.64
CA TYR A 395 4.13 6.85 20.54
C TYR A 395 4.26 5.46 19.93
N PHE A 396 5.43 4.81 20.13
CA PHE A 396 5.63 3.38 19.89
C PHE A 396 5.95 2.72 21.22
N LYS A 397 5.19 1.70 21.59
CA LYS A 397 5.37 1.01 22.87
C LYS A 397 4.94 -0.45 22.83
N ASN A 398 5.48 -1.24 23.77
CA ASN A 398 5.15 -2.67 23.90
C ASN A 398 5.36 -3.44 22.58
N ILE A 399 6.58 -3.40 22.04
CA ILE A 399 6.96 -4.07 20.79
C ILE A 399 7.99 -5.16 21.09
N LEU A 400 7.68 -6.39 20.68
CA LEU A 400 8.57 -7.54 20.77
C LEU A 400 9.05 -7.92 19.37
N ILE A 401 10.38 -7.96 19.20
CA ILE A 401 11.05 -8.44 17.98
C ILE A 401 11.96 -9.58 18.41
N GLU A 402 11.75 -10.79 17.89
CA GLU A 402 12.50 -11.95 18.29
C GLU A 402 12.81 -12.91 17.14
N GLN A 403 13.87 -13.70 17.27
CA GLN A 403 14.25 -14.71 16.29
C GLN A 403 14.42 -14.12 14.88
N ILE A 404 15.14 -13.00 14.78
CA ILE A 404 15.51 -12.38 13.50
C ILE A 404 16.85 -12.94 13.08
N GLU A 405 16.95 -13.44 11.86
CA GLU A 405 18.23 -13.79 11.23
C GLU A 405 18.45 -12.86 10.03
N CYS A 406 19.43 -11.95 10.15
CA CYS A 406 19.77 -11.00 9.08
C CYS A 406 21.18 -11.25 8.57
N ASN A 407 21.29 -11.72 7.35
CA ASN A 407 22.54 -11.92 6.65
C ASN A 407 22.84 -10.73 5.71
N GLY A 408 23.48 -9.71 6.29
CA GLY A 408 23.87 -8.49 5.58
C GLY A 408 22.91 -7.32 5.75
N CYS A 409 23.37 -6.30 6.49
CA CYS A 409 22.74 -4.99 6.59
C CYS A 409 23.78 -3.92 6.93
N ASP A 410 23.42 -2.66 6.76
CA ASP A 410 24.31 -1.57 7.18
C ASP A 410 24.28 -1.40 8.71
N THR A 411 23.10 -1.31 9.29
CA THR A 411 22.89 -1.20 10.75
C THR A 411 21.87 -2.24 11.19
N ALA A 412 22.15 -2.99 12.27
CA ALA A 412 21.21 -3.99 12.75
C ALA A 412 19.95 -3.33 13.33
N VAL A 413 20.11 -2.44 14.30
CA VAL A 413 19.00 -1.81 15.01
C VAL A 413 19.22 -0.30 15.12
N LYS A 414 18.19 0.46 14.74
CA LYS A 414 18.15 1.90 14.87
C LYS A 414 16.86 2.35 15.53
N ILE A 415 16.95 2.99 16.71
CA ILE A 415 15.81 3.48 17.47
C ILE A 415 16.02 4.98 17.72
N GLU A 416 15.14 5.81 17.14
CA GLU A 416 15.24 7.26 17.15
C GLU A 416 13.91 7.89 17.61
N PRO A 417 13.75 8.17 18.91
CA PRO A 417 12.60 8.89 19.45
C PRO A 417 12.63 10.38 19.04
N ILE A 418 11.60 11.11 19.38
CA ILE A 418 11.58 12.57 19.27
C ILE A 418 12.64 13.14 20.21
N SER A 419 13.49 14.03 19.69
CA SER A 419 14.56 14.66 20.47
C SER A 419 13.99 15.37 21.70
N GLY A 420 14.53 15.01 22.89
CA GLY A 420 14.03 15.52 24.18
C GLY A 420 12.73 14.90 24.68
N ARG A 421 12.24 13.83 24.01
CA ARG A 421 11.07 13.05 24.40
C ARG A 421 11.33 11.56 24.16
N GLU A 422 12.32 11.01 24.86
CA GLU A 422 12.81 9.63 24.70
C GLU A 422 11.69 8.59 24.93
N ASN A 423 10.70 8.93 25.78
CA ASN A 423 9.52 8.10 26.07
C ASN A 423 8.56 7.97 24.89
N THR A 424 8.76 8.65 23.76
CA THR A 424 7.96 8.44 22.55
C THR A 424 8.24 7.09 21.89
N ILE A 425 9.37 6.45 22.21
CA ILE A 425 9.64 5.05 21.90
C ILE A 425 10.04 4.35 23.19
N SER A 426 9.19 3.45 23.69
CA SER A 426 9.39 2.79 24.98
C SER A 426 8.98 1.31 24.97
N ASP A 427 9.48 0.56 25.94
CA ASP A 427 9.12 -0.86 26.15
C ASP A 427 9.33 -1.71 24.90
N ILE A 428 10.52 -1.59 24.30
CA ILE A 428 10.92 -2.35 23.11
C ILE A 428 11.86 -3.49 23.53
N THR A 429 11.54 -4.70 23.15
CA THR A 429 12.41 -5.88 23.38
C THR A 429 12.82 -6.48 22.04
N ILE A 430 14.12 -6.60 21.83
CA ILE A 430 14.72 -7.33 20.71
C ILE A 430 15.58 -8.46 21.29
N LYS A 431 15.24 -9.71 20.98
CA LYS A 431 15.93 -10.84 21.59
C LYS A 431 16.12 -12.02 20.65
N ASP A 432 16.99 -12.95 21.05
CA ASP A 432 17.24 -14.20 20.33
C ASP A 432 17.49 -13.99 18.82
N SER A 433 18.23 -12.93 18.46
CA SER A 433 18.37 -12.45 17.08
C SER A 433 19.82 -12.33 16.66
N MET A 434 20.13 -12.62 15.39
CA MET A 434 21.46 -12.50 14.80
C MET A 434 21.46 -11.54 13.62
N PHE A 435 22.42 -10.60 13.64
CA PHE A 435 22.56 -9.59 12.59
C PHE A 435 24.02 -9.52 12.12
N ALA A 436 24.26 -9.74 10.83
CA ALA A 436 25.55 -9.44 10.19
C ALA A 436 25.52 -7.98 9.70
N ALA A 437 25.85 -7.04 10.58
CA ALA A 437 25.81 -5.61 10.32
C ALA A 437 27.18 -4.99 10.11
N ASN A 438 27.29 -3.95 9.28
CA ASN A 438 28.50 -3.21 8.99
C ASN A 438 28.79 -2.09 9.99
N LYS A 439 27.76 -1.55 10.65
CA LYS A 439 27.84 -0.40 11.57
C LYS A 439 27.26 -0.75 12.93
N GLU A 440 27.62 0.06 13.93
CA GLU A 440 27.09 -0.03 15.28
C GLU A 440 25.58 0.34 15.31
N ASN A 441 24.88 -0.22 16.29
CA ASN A 441 23.50 0.12 16.56
C ASN A 441 23.36 1.57 17.06
N VAL A 442 22.24 2.20 16.74
CA VAL A 442 21.84 3.50 17.29
C VAL A 442 20.60 3.29 18.16
N ILE A 443 20.79 3.31 19.47
CA ILE A 443 19.71 2.99 20.41
C ILE A 443 19.45 4.17 21.33
N ASN A 444 18.31 4.80 21.12
CA ASN A 444 17.75 5.81 22.02
C ASN A 444 16.32 5.40 22.38
N GLY A 445 15.78 5.95 23.46
CA GLY A 445 14.42 5.60 23.90
C GLY A 445 14.40 5.18 25.36
N GLU A 446 13.22 4.81 25.85
CA GLU A 446 13.01 4.43 27.25
C GLU A 446 12.73 2.93 27.36
N ASN A 447 13.37 2.25 28.31
CA ASN A 447 13.18 0.81 28.55
C ASN A 447 13.39 -0.06 27.30
N ILE A 448 14.53 0.11 26.63
CA ILE A 448 14.93 -0.68 25.45
C ILE A 448 15.81 -1.84 25.90
N VAL A 449 15.44 -3.06 25.55
CA VAL A 449 16.16 -4.31 25.88
C VAL A 449 16.59 -5.02 24.61
N ILE A 450 17.89 -5.27 24.46
CA ILE A 450 18.45 -6.06 23.35
C ILE A 450 19.31 -7.19 23.96
N ILE A 451 18.88 -8.46 23.79
CA ILE A 451 19.51 -9.65 24.40
C ILE A 451 19.54 -10.84 23.44
#